data_a647cc95198cedf3f2e426a200de0348
#
_entry.id   a647cc95198cedf3f2e426a200de0348
#
_cell.length_a   1.000
_cell.length_b   1.000
_cell.length_c   1.000
_cell.angle_alpha   90.00
_cell.angle_beta   90.00
_cell.angle_gamma   90.00
#
_symmetry.space_group_name_H-M   'P 1'
#
loop_
_entity.id
_entity.type
_entity.pdbx_description
1 polymer ?
#
loop_
_entity_poly.entity_id
_entity_poly.type
_entity_poly.pdbx_seq_one_letter_code
_entity_poly.pdbx_strand_id
1 'polypeptide(L)'
;MKQQFLSIQLTALTCLLLISSCANKHRYIPKDTPPAAVEIVRFDSVILNLPTDSASLHDSLQQLAQSAPYPMMVFADNVIGVDYEDIDALTAELTRFLNDTLYGFKQVCEDTKREFADIRLIQHELNAAFGRMQYAFPEWEIPTLYFMITGFQGNALLLDDGYDFLIATDMYLGSNYPYYNGVAYEYQKKHMKKEYIVNHVLLNTIYCYYSNPSDNNQLLDAMLYEGRVRYLMQQFMPGKKPSYIIGYTEEEWDWCEQYEKRIWGLLCDKQDLFCTQPITISSYINEGPFTSEISQESPAQLGVWIGWRIIESYMNSHKETSLQDLLSISDSQMLLRESHYKP
;
A
#
# COMPACT_ATOMS: atom_id res chain seq x y z
N MET A 1 48.56 -33.11 -18.19
CA MET A 1 47.82 -32.15 -18.99
C MET A 1 46.29 -32.11 -18.72
N LYS A 2 45.59 -33.24 -18.66
CA LYS A 2 44.10 -33.22 -18.38
C LYS A 2 43.69 -32.68 -16.99
N GLN A 3 44.51 -32.88 -15.96
CA GLN A 3 44.19 -32.39 -14.61
C GLN A 3 44.44 -30.87 -14.44
N GLN A 4 45.33 -30.27 -15.16
CA GLN A 4 45.57 -28.81 -15.13
C GLN A 4 44.47 -28.05 -15.87
N PHE A 5 43.89 -28.62 -16.93
CA PHE A 5 42.76 -28.00 -17.63
C PHE A 5 41.47 -27.99 -16.80
N LEU A 6 41.26 -29.04 -15.99
CA LEU A 6 40.08 -29.13 -15.13
C LEU A 6 40.10 -28.13 -13.95
N SER A 7 41.33 -27.85 -13.42
CA SER A 7 41.50 -26.87 -12.35
C SER A 7 41.30 -25.43 -12.82
N ILE A 8 41.73 -25.12 -14.06
CA ILE A 8 41.56 -23.79 -14.65
C ILE A 8 40.09 -23.52 -15.02
N GLN A 9 39.36 -24.53 -15.49
CA GLN A 9 37.91 -24.38 -15.76
C GLN A 9 37.09 -24.24 -14.49
N LEU A 10 37.46 -24.93 -13.39
CA LEU A 10 36.77 -24.81 -12.11
C LEU A 10 37.02 -23.46 -11.43
N THR A 11 38.25 -22.92 -11.56
CA THR A 11 38.61 -21.59 -11.03
C THR A 11 37.93 -20.46 -11.85
N ALA A 12 37.83 -20.61 -13.17
CA ALA A 12 37.12 -19.64 -14.03
C ALA A 12 35.59 -19.65 -13.74
N LEU A 13 35.01 -20.83 -13.49
CA LEU A 13 33.57 -20.94 -13.15
C LEU A 13 33.28 -20.39 -11.77
N THR A 14 34.18 -20.56 -10.78
CA THR A 14 34.05 -19.97 -9.45
C THR A 14 34.19 -18.46 -9.45
N CYS A 15 35.08 -17.91 -10.29
CA CYS A 15 35.21 -16.47 -10.48
C CYS A 15 33.99 -15.86 -11.21
N LEU A 16 33.33 -16.58 -12.13
CA LEU A 16 32.11 -16.10 -12.78
C LEU A 16 30.90 -16.08 -11.83
N LEU A 17 30.86 -16.96 -10.83
CA LEU A 17 29.79 -16.98 -9.81
C LEU A 17 29.96 -15.90 -8.74
N LEU A 18 31.14 -15.30 -8.60
CA LEU A 18 31.41 -14.21 -7.66
C LEU A 18 31.13 -12.82 -8.25
N ILE A 19 30.87 -12.70 -9.54
CA ILE A 19 30.59 -11.40 -10.20
C ILE A 19 29.08 -11.07 -10.20
N SER A 20 28.21 -12.03 -9.90
CA SER A 20 26.75 -11.82 -9.91
C SER A 20 26.15 -11.33 -8.59
N SER A 21 26.94 -10.91 -7.60
CA SER A 21 26.45 -10.40 -6.31
C SER A 21 26.77 -8.92 -6.06
N CYS A 22 26.99 -8.13 -7.10
CA CYS A 22 26.81 -6.68 -6.98
C CYS A 22 25.35 -6.37 -7.36
N ALA A 23 24.40 -6.64 -6.47
CA ALA A 23 23.11 -5.96 -6.54
C ALA A 23 23.42 -4.46 -6.59
N ASN A 24 23.00 -3.78 -7.64
CA ASN A 24 23.18 -2.35 -7.78
C ASN A 24 22.47 -1.67 -6.61
N LYS A 25 23.21 -1.26 -5.59
CA LYS A 25 22.67 -0.56 -4.44
C LYS A 25 22.37 0.87 -4.83
N HIS A 26 21.11 1.23 -4.85
CA HIS A 26 20.67 2.55 -5.28
C HIS A 26 20.26 3.40 -4.08
N ARG A 27 20.94 4.51 -3.87
CA ARG A 27 20.47 5.58 -2.99
C ARG A 27 19.47 6.49 -3.68
N TYR A 28 19.69 6.73 -4.95
CA TYR A 28 18.99 7.72 -5.74
C TYR A 28 18.32 7.06 -6.96
N ILE A 29 17.05 7.33 -7.15
CA ILE A 29 16.29 6.86 -8.31
C ILE A 29 16.26 7.98 -9.35
N PRO A 30 16.80 7.78 -10.58
CA PRO A 30 16.82 8.80 -11.61
C PRO A 30 15.40 9.35 -11.91
N LYS A 31 15.33 10.63 -12.30
CA LYS A 31 14.04 11.26 -12.63
C LYS A 31 13.39 10.65 -13.88
N ASP A 32 14.21 10.19 -14.80
CA ASP A 32 13.87 9.59 -16.09
C ASP A 32 13.76 8.06 -16.03
N THR A 33 13.59 7.49 -14.81
CA THR A 33 13.34 6.05 -14.64
C THR A 33 12.13 5.62 -15.47
N PRO A 34 12.27 4.60 -16.34
CA PRO A 34 11.17 4.11 -17.15
C PRO A 34 9.98 3.64 -16.29
N PRO A 35 8.75 3.91 -16.71
CA PRO A 35 7.58 3.37 -16.03
C PRO A 35 7.51 1.85 -16.20
N ALA A 36 6.97 1.16 -15.22
CA ALA A 36 6.61 -0.25 -15.33
C ALA A 36 5.28 -0.43 -16.06
N ALA A 37 4.92 -1.68 -16.35
CA ALA A 37 3.61 -2.05 -16.87
C ALA A 37 2.80 -2.74 -15.76
N VAL A 38 2.03 -1.98 -15.00
CA VAL A 38 1.12 -2.51 -13.98
C VAL A 38 -0.13 -3.02 -14.67
N GLU A 39 -0.49 -4.28 -14.46
CA GLU A 39 -1.72 -4.84 -14.99
C GLU A 39 -2.91 -4.44 -14.10
N ILE A 40 -3.96 -3.88 -14.72
CA ILE A 40 -5.23 -3.58 -14.07
C ILE A 40 -6.34 -4.35 -14.77
N VAL A 41 -6.91 -5.31 -14.06
CA VAL A 41 -8.08 -6.07 -14.51
C VAL A 41 -9.35 -5.34 -14.06
N ARG A 42 -10.08 -4.74 -15.02
CA ARG A 42 -11.29 -3.95 -14.77
C ARG A 42 -12.53 -4.84 -14.62
N PHE A 43 -12.49 -5.75 -13.63
CA PHE A 43 -13.62 -6.63 -13.37
C PHE A 43 -14.84 -5.87 -12.85
N ASP A 44 -14.67 -4.77 -12.16
CA ASP A 44 -15.72 -3.81 -11.83
C ASP A 44 -16.52 -3.36 -13.05
N SER A 45 -15.82 -2.97 -14.13
CA SER A 45 -16.46 -2.55 -15.38
C SER A 45 -17.19 -3.72 -16.07
N VAL A 46 -16.65 -4.93 -15.97
CA VAL A 46 -17.34 -6.12 -16.52
C VAL A 46 -18.65 -6.34 -15.78
N ILE A 47 -18.63 -6.47 -14.46
CA ILE A 47 -19.81 -6.74 -13.63
C ILE A 47 -20.86 -5.63 -13.76
N LEU A 48 -20.45 -4.36 -13.72
CA LEU A 48 -21.37 -3.21 -13.80
C LEU A 48 -22.00 -3.00 -15.18
N ASN A 49 -21.54 -3.71 -16.21
CA ASN A 49 -22.14 -3.69 -17.55
C ASN A 49 -22.92 -4.97 -17.91
N LEU A 50 -23.03 -5.93 -16.97
CA LEU A 50 -23.85 -7.12 -17.18
C LEU A 50 -25.34 -6.78 -17.31
N PRO A 51 -26.12 -7.63 -18.03
CA PRO A 51 -27.57 -7.52 -18.05
C PRO A 51 -28.15 -7.60 -16.62
N THR A 52 -29.26 -6.92 -16.40
CA THR A 52 -29.95 -6.92 -15.09
C THR A 52 -31.13 -7.88 -15.04
N ASP A 53 -31.58 -8.43 -16.18
CA ASP A 53 -32.56 -9.51 -16.22
C ASP A 53 -31.88 -10.85 -15.94
N SER A 54 -32.55 -11.69 -15.14
CA SER A 54 -31.96 -12.93 -14.62
C SER A 54 -31.50 -13.92 -15.67
N ALA A 55 -32.24 -14.05 -16.81
CA ALA A 55 -31.88 -15.02 -17.85
C ALA A 55 -30.61 -14.62 -18.60
N SER A 56 -30.55 -13.36 -19.07
CA SER A 56 -29.39 -12.85 -19.78
C SER A 56 -28.16 -12.72 -18.86
N LEU A 57 -28.39 -12.43 -17.56
CA LEU A 57 -27.32 -12.40 -16.53
C LEU A 57 -26.73 -13.80 -16.35
N HIS A 58 -27.58 -14.86 -16.20
CA HIS A 58 -27.12 -16.23 -16.07
C HIS A 58 -26.22 -16.65 -17.23
N ASP A 59 -26.64 -16.42 -18.46
CA ASP A 59 -25.85 -16.76 -19.66
C ASP A 59 -24.51 -16.01 -19.69
N SER A 60 -24.54 -14.73 -19.31
CA SER A 60 -23.33 -13.91 -19.24
C SER A 60 -22.35 -14.38 -18.18
N LEU A 61 -22.83 -14.76 -16.98
CA LEU A 61 -22.00 -15.31 -15.91
C LEU A 61 -21.39 -16.67 -16.29
N GLN A 62 -22.14 -17.52 -16.97
CA GLN A 62 -21.63 -18.79 -17.49
C GLN A 62 -20.49 -18.59 -18.50
N GLN A 63 -20.61 -17.60 -19.39
CA GLN A 63 -19.54 -17.24 -20.33
C GLN A 63 -18.34 -16.63 -19.61
N LEU A 64 -18.56 -15.79 -18.59
CA LEU A 64 -17.52 -15.13 -17.81
C LEU A 64 -16.71 -16.15 -16.99
N ALA A 65 -17.37 -17.13 -16.38
CA ALA A 65 -16.70 -18.22 -15.66
C ALA A 65 -15.74 -19.02 -16.57
N GLN A 66 -16.03 -19.12 -17.86
CA GLN A 66 -15.15 -19.79 -18.82
C GLN A 66 -14.03 -18.90 -19.36
N SER A 67 -14.32 -17.60 -19.59
CA SER A 67 -13.37 -16.67 -20.24
C SER A 67 -12.44 -15.97 -19.26
N ALA A 68 -12.85 -15.78 -18.01
CA ALA A 68 -12.11 -15.10 -16.95
C ALA A 68 -12.31 -15.83 -15.61
N PRO A 69 -11.90 -17.12 -15.49
CA PRO A 69 -12.19 -17.94 -14.31
C PRO A 69 -11.61 -17.37 -13.02
N TYR A 70 -10.36 -16.88 -13.04
CA TYR A 70 -9.71 -16.37 -11.84
C TYR A 70 -10.37 -15.10 -11.27
N PRO A 71 -10.55 -13.99 -12.01
CA PRO A 71 -11.28 -12.84 -11.47
C PRO A 71 -12.73 -13.17 -11.10
N MET A 72 -13.37 -14.13 -11.79
CA MET A 72 -14.71 -14.59 -11.43
C MET A 72 -14.72 -15.31 -10.08
N MET A 73 -13.77 -16.22 -9.85
CA MET A 73 -13.59 -16.90 -8.57
C MET A 73 -13.34 -15.89 -7.45
N VAL A 74 -12.37 -14.97 -7.64
CA VAL A 74 -12.06 -13.92 -6.65
C VAL A 74 -13.31 -13.11 -6.30
N PHE A 75 -14.12 -12.72 -7.29
CA PHE A 75 -15.35 -11.96 -7.09
C PHE A 75 -16.42 -12.78 -6.36
N ALA A 76 -16.68 -14.00 -6.82
CA ALA A 76 -17.71 -14.86 -6.23
C ALA A 76 -17.40 -15.20 -4.78
N ASP A 77 -16.18 -15.63 -4.49
CA ASP A 77 -15.76 -16.09 -3.15
C ASP A 77 -15.59 -14.92 -2.15
N ASN A 78 -14.91 -13.85 -2.57
CA ASN A 78 -14.56 -12.76 -1.64
C ASN A 78 -15.63 -11.65 -1.56
N VAL A 79 -16.46 -11.49 -2.58
CA VAL A 79 -17.45 -10.40 -2.63
C VAL A 79 -18.87 -10.90 -2.41
N ILE A 80 -19.28 -11.91 -3.17
CA ILE A 80 -20.66 -12.42 -3.14
C ILE A 80 -20.84 -13.50 -2.08
N GLY A 81 -19.79 -14.28 -1.80
CA GLY A 81 -19.83 -15.35 -0.80
C GLY A 81 -20.49 -16.62 -1.31
N VAL A 82 -20.40 -16.91 -2.61
CA VAL A 82 -20.89 -18.13 -3.25
C VAL A 82 -19.81 -18.75 -4.11
N ASP A 83 -19.88 -20.07 -4.31
CA ASP A 83 -18.99 -20.78 -5.22
C ASP A 83 -19.17 -20.25 -6.65
N TYR A 84 -18.07 -19.89 -7.31
CA TYR A 84 -18.11 -19.35 -8.68
C TYR A 84 -18.60 -20.38 -9.73
N GLU A 85 -18.58 -21.68 -9.42
CA GLU A 85 -19.14 -22.76 -10.25
C GLU A 85 -20.66 -22.89 -10.12
N ASP A 86 -21.25 -22.39 -9.01
CA ASP A 86 -22.70 -22.34 -8.82
C ASP A 86 -23.30 -21.08 -9.48
N ILE A 87 -23.44 -21.15 -10.80
CA ILE A 87 -23.95 -20.03 -11.61
C ILE A 87 -25.38 -19.63 -11.23
N ASP A 88 -26.22 -20.58 -10.79
CA ASP A 88 -27.59 -20.27 -10.36
C ASP A 88 -27.60 -19.44 -9.08
N ALA A 89 -26.86 -19.84 -8.06
CA ALA A 89 -26.71 -19.08 -6.82
C ALA A 89 -26.08 -17.70 -7.08
N LEU A 90 -25.02 -17.64 -7.89
CA LEU A 90 -24.35 -16.39 -8.23
C LEU A 90 -25.28 -15.44 -9.00
N THR A 91 -26.09 -15.97 -9.94
CA THR A 91 -27.11 -15.17 -10.67
C THR A 91 -28.13 -14.57 -9.71
N ALA A 92 -28.63 -15.37 -8.77
CA ALA A 92 -29.61 -14.90 -7.77
C ALA A 92 -29.05 -13.79 -6.88
N GLU A 93 -27.87 -14.01 -6.31
CA GLU A 93 -27.23 -13.05 -5.41
C GLU A 93 -26.78 -11.77 -6.14
N LEU A 94 -26.19 -11.89 -7.33
CA LEU A 94 -25.76 -10.71 -8.11
C LEU A 94 -26.99 -9.91 -8.62
N THR A 95 -28.09 -10.59 -9.00
CA THR A 95 -29.34 -9.88 -9.33
C THR A 95 -29.81 -9.05 -8.15
N ARG A 96 -29.80 -9.61 -6.94
CA ARG A 96 -30.16 -8.91 -5.70
C ARG A 96 -29.22 -7.73 -5.45
N PHE A 97 -27.93 -7.95 -5.55
CA PHE A 97 -26.87 -6.96 -5.32
C PHE A 97 -27.00 -5.75 -6.28
N LEU A 98 -27.09 -5.99 -7.58
CA LEU A 98 -27.13 -4.92 -8.58
C LEU A 98 -28.47 -4.14 -8.60
N ASN A 99 -29.56 -4.74 -8.12
CA ASN A 99 -30.88 -4.11 -8.11
C ASN A 99 -31.30 -3.59 -6.74
N ASP A 100 -30.43 -3.66 -5.73
CA ASP A 100 -30.76 -3.19 -4.38
C ASP A 100 -31.03 -1.69 -4.37
N THR A 101 -32.27 -1.35 -4.07
CA THR A 101 -32.73 0.03 -3.86
C THR A 101 -32.99 0.36 -2.38
N LEU A 102 -33.07 -0.67 -1.53
CA LEU A 102 -33.38 -0.50 -0.12
C LEU A 102 -32.22 0.16 0.63
N TYR A 103 -31.00 -0.33 0.38
CA TYR A 103 -29.75 0.21 0.93
C TYR A 103 -29.05 1.17 -0.04
N GLY A 104 -29.64 1.39 -1.22
CA GLY A 104 -29.12 2.32 -2.24
C GLY A 104 -27.96 1.78 -3.05
N PHE A 105 -27.67 0.50 -3.00
CA PHE A 105 -26.48 -0.07 -3.65
C PHE A 105 -26.53 0.03 -5.20
N LYS A 106 -27.72 0.02 -5.79
CA LYS A 106 -27.89 0.34 -7.21
C LYS A 106 -27.28 1.71 -7.58
N GLN A 107 -27.51 2.73 -6.73
CA GLN A 107 -26.92 4.06 -6.95
C GLN A 107 -25.39 4.02 -6.80
N VAL A 108 -24.87 3.25 -5.84
CA VAL A 108 -23.43 3.04 -5.67
C VAL A 108 -22.80 2.44 -6.93
N CYS A 109 -23.46 1.44 -7.56
CA CYS A 109 -23.00 0.85 -8.81
C CYS A 109 -22.91 1.89 -9.94
N GLU A 110 -23.94 2.73 -10.10
CA GLU A 110 -23.97 3.79 -11.11
C GLU A 110 -22.88 4.86 -10.88
N ASP A 111 -22.67 5.23 -9.61
CA ASP A 111 -21.66 6.20 -9.21
C ASP A 111 -20.25 5.64 -9.41
N THR A 112 -20.01 4.38 -9.07
CA THR A 112 -18.74 3.68 -9.33
C THR A 112 -18.44 3.62 -10.82
N LYS A 113 -19.41 3.25 -11.64
CA LYS A 113 -19.27 3.22 -13.10
C LYS A 113 -18.87 4.58 -13.67
N ARG A 114 -19.47 5.65 -13.17
CA ARG A 114 -19.17 7.04 -13.60
C ARG A 114 -17.79 7.48 -13.11
N GLU A 115 -17.44 7.25 -11.84
CA GLU A 115 -16.18 7.68 -11.25
C GLU A 115 -14.97 6.99 -11.87
N PHE A 116 -15.11 5.70 -12.19
CA PHE A 116 -14.07 4.87 -12.78
C PHE A 116 -14.18 4.70 -14.30
N ALA A 117 -14.95 5.55 -14.98
CA ALA A 117 -15.02 5.55 -16.45
C ALA A 117 -13.65 5.83 -17.10
N ASP A 118 -12.81 6.61 -16.44
CA ASP A 118 -11.45 6.94 -16.87
C ASP A 118 -10.46 6.72 -15.72
N ILE A 119 -9.56 5.73 -15.91
CA ILE A 119 -8.50 5.39 -14.96
C ILE A 119 -7.09 5.69 -15.50
N ARG A 120 -6.97 6.43 -16.62
CA ARG A 120 -5.66 6.67 -17.25
C ARG A 120 -4.67 7.37 -16.33
N LEU A 121 -5.14 8.26 -15.47
CA LEU A 121 -4.26 8.93 -14.49
C LEU A 121 -3.76 7.94 -13.44
N ILE A 122 -4.64 7.10 -12.89
CA ILE A 122 -4.29 6.04 -11.93
C ILE A 122 -3.25 5.10 -12.55
N GLN A 123 -3.52 4.61 -13.78
CA GLN A 123 -2.61 3.74 -14.52
C GLN A 123 -1.24 4.40 -14.73
N HIS A 124 -1.22 5.66 -15.13
CA HIS A 124 0.02 6.41 -15.35
C HIS A 124 0.83 6.55 -14.05
N GLU A 125 0.17 6.92 -12.94
CA GLU A 125 0.82 7.10 -11.64
C GLU A 125 1.34 5.77 -11.07
N LEU A 126 0.56 4.68 -11.18
CA LEU A 126 1.00 3.33 -10.80
C LEU A 126 2.24 2.92 -11.61
N ASN A 127 2.18 3.03 -12.94
CA ASN A 127 3.29 2.67 -13.80
C ASN A 127 4.57 3.44 -13.44
N ALA A 128 4.46 4.73 -13.15
CA ALA A 128 5.60 5.55 -12.74
C ALA A 128 6.16 5.13 -11.38
N ALA A 129 5.30 4.90 -10.38
CA ALA A 129 5.71 4.50 -9.04
C ALA A 129 6.36 3.12 -9.02
N PHE A 130 5.75 2.14 -9.69
CA PHE A 130 6.29 0.78 -9.77
C PHE A 130 7.55 0.67 -10.64
N GLY A 131 7.70 1.49 -11.66
CA GLY A 131 8.97 1.59 -12.41
C GLY A 131 10.11 2.04 -11.51
N ARG A 132 9.86 3.00 -10.63
CA ARG A 132 10.85 3.47 -9.63
C ARG A 132 11.12 2.42 -8.55
N MET A 133 10.08 1.72 -8.10
CA MET A 133 10.24 0.59 -7.17
C MET A 133 11.13 -0.50 -7.77
N GLN A 134 10.84 -0.98 -8.98
CA GLN A 134 11.66 -1.99 -9.66
C GLN A 134 13.09 -1.55 -9.94
N TYR A 135 13.30 -0.26 -10.23
CA TYR A 135 14.66 0.26 -10.37
C TYR A 135 15.46 0.11 -9.08
N ALA A 136 14.85 0.41 -7.92
CA ALA A 136 15.50 0.30 -6.62
C ALA A 136 15.58 -1.15 -6.13
N PHE A 137 14.52 -1.92 -6.33
CA PHE A 137 14.35 -3.30 -5.84
C PHE A 137 13.89 -4.21 -6.99
N PRO A 138 14.82 -4.65 -7.86
CA PRO A 138 14.47 -5.46 -9.04
C PRO A 138 13.84 -6.82 -8.70
N GLU A 139 14.06 -7.31 -7.47
CA GLU A 139 13.51 -8.55 -6.94
C GLU A 139 12.05 -8.43 -6.45
N TRP A 140 11.52 -7.21 -6.30
CA TRP A 140 10.13 -6.99 -5.91
C TRP A 140 9.22 -7.07 -7.14
N GLU A 141 8.24 -7.94 -7.09
CA GLU A 141 7.30 -8.14 -8.18
C GLU A 141 6.27 -7.02 -8.23
N ILE A 142 5.75 -6.77 -9.42
CA ILE A 142 4.65 -5.82 -9.63
C ILE A 142 3.35 -6.59 -9.49
N PRO A 143 2.44 -6.16 -8.61
CA PRO A 143 1.14 -6.84 -8.45
C PRO A 143 0.24 -6.64 -9.67
N THR A 144 -0.62 -7.63 -9.92
CA THR A 144 -1.84 -7.45 -10.71
C THR A 144 -2.93 -6.84 -9.82
N LEU A 145 -3.63 -5.85 -10.32
CA LEU A 145 -4.68 -5.15 -9.59
C LEU A 145 -6.05 -5.51 -10.16
N TYR A 146 -6.86 -6.18 -9.36
CA TYR A 146 -8.24 -6.53 -9.72
C TYR A 146 -9.20 -5.47 -9.17
N PHE A 147 -9.64 -4.57 -10.05
CA PHE A 147 -10.65 -3.57 -9.68
C PHE A 147 -12.01 -4.25 -9.62
N MET A 148 -12.65 -4.21 -8.46
CA MET A 148 -13.93 -4.87 -8.21
C MET A 148 -14.87 -3.94 -7.45
N ILE A 149 -16.18 -4.12 -7.64
CA ILE A 149 -17.19 -3.53 -6.77
C ILE A 149 -17.48 -4.55 -5.66
N THR A 150 -17.43 -4.14 -4.38
CA THR A 150 -17.35 -5.09 -3.27
C THR A 150 -18.50 -4.98 -2.26
N GLY A 151 -19.35 -3.97 -2.35
CA GLY A 151 -20.31 -3.69 -1.29
C GLY A 151 -19.66 -3.07 -0.05
N PHE A 152 -18.63 -2.23 -0.26
CA PHE A 152 -17.87 -1.55 0.79
C PHE A 152 -17.00 -2.47 1.67
N GLN A 153 -16.41 -3.50 1.09
CA GLN A 153 -15.52 -4.43 1.79
C GLN A 153 -14.05 -4.06 1.58
N GLY A 154 -13.50 -3.27 2.51
CA GLY A 154 -12.07 -2.90 2.49
C GLY A 154 -11.69 -1.95 1.34
N ASN A 155 -10.44 -1.54 1.26
CA ASN A 155 -9.94 -0.62 0.23
C ASN A 155 -9.08 -1.35 -0.81
N ALA A 156 -7.94 -1.89 -0.36
CA ALA A 156 -7.03 -2.70 -1.15
C ALA A 156 -6.71 -3.96 -0.33
N LEU A 157 -7.21 -5.09 -0.77
CA LEU A 157 -7.11 -6.38 -0.09
C LEU A 157 -6.07 -7.24 -0.81
N LEU A 158 -5.09 -7.75 -0.07
CA LEU A 158 -4.14 -8.74 -0.58
C LEU A 158 -4.89 -10.04 -0.88
N LEU A 159 -4.63 -10.64 -2.05
CA LEU A 159 -5.18 -11.94 -2.42
C LEU A 159 -4.27 -13.07 -1.92
N ASP A 160 -4.87 -14.20 -1.55
CA ASP A 160 -4.17 -15.30 -0.83
C ASP A 160 -3.12 -16.03 -1.67
N ASP A 161 -3.14 -15.90 -2.98
CA ASP A 161 -2.31 -16.65 -3.91
C ASP A 161 -1.03 -15.93 -4.36
N GLY A 162 -0.70 -14.79 -3.76
CA GLY A 162 0.50 -14.06 -4.15
C GLY A 162 0.59 -12.64 -3.61
N TYR A 163 1.06 -11.73 -4.46
CA TYR A 163 1.19 -10.30 -4.17
C TYR A 163 0.17 -9.44 -4.90
N ASP A 164 -0.89 -10.07 -5.44
CA ASP A 164 -1.94 -9.37 -6.18
C ASP A 164 -2.96 -8.73 -5.23
N PHE A 165 -3.64 -7.67 -5.70
CA PHE A 165 -4.59 -6.93 -4.87
C PHE A 165 -5.97 -6.83 -5.53
N LEU A 166 -7.01 -7.08 -4.73
CA LEU A 166 -8.37 -6.63 -5.01
C LEU A 166 -8.50 -5.17 -4.58
N ILE A 167 -8.89 -4.30 -5.50
CA ILE A 167 -9.15 -2.88 -5.26
C ILE A 167 -10.66 -2.64 -5.28
N ALA A 168 -11.23 -2.36 -4.11
CA ALA A 168 -12.66 -2.09 -3.95
C ALA A 168 -13.02 -0.71 -4.51
N THR A 169 -13.45 -0.63 -5.77
CA THR A 169 -13.68 0.65 -6.44
C THR A 169 -14.78 1.48 -5.78
N ASP A 170 -15.78 0.83 -5.17
CA ASP A 170 -16.83 1.48 -4.39
C ASP A 170 -16.35 2.11 -3.06
N MET A 171 -15.13 1.82 -2.62
CA MET A 171 -14.47 2.47 -1.48
C MET A 171 -13.70 3.75 -1.85
N TYR A 172 -13.77 4.22 -3.11
CA TYR A 172 -13.00 5.37 -3.60
C TYR A 172 -13.84 6.41 -4.34
N LEU A 173 -15.11 6.60 -3.92
CA LEU A 173 -16.08 7.50 -4.57
C LEU A 173 -16.02 8.94 -4.07
N GLY A 174 -15.07 9.26 -3.20
CA GLY A 174 -14.85 10.60 -2.65
C GLY A 174 -15.09 10.69 -1.15
N SER A 175 -14.34 11.54 -0.46
CA SER A 175 -14.36 11.66 1.01
C SER A 175 -15.74 11.99 1.59
N ASN A 176 -16.58 12.68 0.83
CA ASN A 176 -17.91 13.11 1.27
C ASN A 176 -19.04 12.25 0.67
N TYR A 177 -18.72 11.05 0.16
CA TYR A 177 -19.71 10.19 -0.46
C TYR A 177 -20.77 9.77 0.57
N PRO A 178 -22.07 10.03 0.32
CA PRO A 178 -23.11 9.90 1.37
C PRO A 178 -23.25 8.48 1.93
N TYR A 179 -23.02 7.45 1.10
CA TYR A 179 -23.18 6.06 1.52
C TYR A 179 -22.04 5.54 2.41
N TYR A 180 -20.99 6.34 2.66
CA TYR A 180 -19.94 5.99 3.62
C TYR A 180 -20.35 6.23 5.08
N ASN A 181 -21.49 6.88 5.32
CA ASN A 181 -22.02 7.04 6.68
C ASN A 181 -22.42 5.68 7.26
N GLY A 182 -21.81 5.30 8.38
CA GLY A 182 -21.98 3.98 8.99
C GLY A 182 -21.12 2.86 8.42
N VAL A 183 -20.39 3.11 7.31
CA VAL A 183 -19.43 2.15 6.71
C VAL A 183 -18.01 2.41 7.20
N ALA A 184 -17.60 3.67 7.26
CA ALA A 184 -16.25 4.08 7.63
C ALA A 184 -16.26 5.21 8.67
N TYR A 185 -15.22 5.26 9.50
CA TYR A 185 -15.00 6.37 10.41
C TYR A 185 -14.59 7.64 9.67
N GLU A 186 -14.86 8.81 10.24
CA GLU A 186 -14.56 10.10 9.62
C GLU A 186 -13.08 10.27 9.26
N TYR A 187 -12.16 9.78 10.11
CA TYR A 187 -10.73 9.83 9.83
C TYR A 187 -10.28 8.95 8.66
N GLN A 188 -11.06 7.92 8.30
CA GLN A 188 -10.78 7.05 7.15
C GLN A 188 -11.31 7.65 5.83
N LYS A 189 -12.44 8.36 5.88
CA LYS A 189 -13.10 8.89 4.68
C LYS A 189 -12.21 9.84 3.87
N LYS A 190 -11.24 10.52 4.51
CA LYS A 190 -10.30 11.42 3.81
C LYS A 190 -9.45 10.70 2.74
N HIS A 191 -9.28 9.37 2.88
CA HIS A 191 -8.54 8.53 1.95
C HIS A 191 -9.43 7.79 0.93
N MET A 192 -10.75 7.81 1.10
CA MET A 192 -11.72 7.08 0.28
C MET A 192 -12.05 7.83 -1.02
N LYS A 193 -11.01 8.15 -1.79
CA LYS A 193 -11.08 8.80 -3.10
C LYS A 193 -10.02 8.22 -4.02
N LYS A 194 -10.31 8.15 -5.33
CA LYS A 194 -9.49 7.42 -6.30
C LYS A 194 -8.02 7.86 -6.36
N GLU A 195 -7.71 9.09 -5.96
CA GLU A 195 -6.35 9.60 -5.88
C GLU A 195 -5.49 8.86 -4.86
N TYR A 196 -6.10 8.16 -3.86
CA TYR A 196 -5.38 7.38 -2.86
C TYR A 196 -5.11 5.94 -3.26
N ILE A 197 -5.66 5.43 -4.38
CA ILE A 197 -5.41 4.06 -4.83
C ILE A 197 -3.91 3.79 -4.97
N VAL A 198 -3.17 4.69 -5.61
CA VAL A 198 -1.71 4.53 -5.81
C VAL A 198 -0.98 4.48 -4.47
N ASN A 199 -1.37 5.32 -3.51
CA ASN A 199 -0.81 5.33 -2.16
C ASN A 199 -1.04 3.98 -1.46
N HIS A 200 -2.30 3.49 -1.42
CA HIS A 200 -2.66 2.26 -0.75
C HIS A 200 -2.01 1.03 -1.38
N VAL A 201 -2.00 0.95 -2.71
CA VAL A 201 -1.36 -0.17 -3.41
C VAL A 201 0.14 -0.21 -3.14
N LEU A 202 0.82 0.94 -3.26
CA LEU A 202 2.27 1.01 -3.05
C LEU A 202 2.64 0.72 -1.59
N LEU A 203 1.89 1.27 -0.64
CA LEU A 203 2.07 1.01 0.80
C LEU A 203 1.96 -0.48 1.11
N ASN A 204 0.89 -1.12 0.66
CA ASN A 204 0.67 -2.55 0.89
C ASN A 204 1.72 -3.42 0.17
N THR A 205 2.13 -3.04 -1.05
CA THR A 205 3.22 -3.74 -1.74
C THR A 205 4.52 -3.67 -0.94
N ILE A 206 4.88 -2.50 -0.39
CA ILE A 206 6.08 -2.40 0.46
C ILE A 206 5.95 -3.32 1.69
N TYR A 207 4.79 -3.38 2.34
CA TYR A 207 4.57 -4.28 3.48
C TYR A 207 4.67 -5.77 3.12
N CYS A 208 4.35 -6.17 1.89
CA CYS A 208 4.55 -7.55 1.45
C CYS A 208 6.03 -7.94 1.36
N TYR A 209 6.90 -7.00 0.98
CA TYR A 209 8.33 -7.28 0.76
C TYR A 209 9.26 -6.87 1.90
N TYR A 210 8.80 -6.00 2.79
CA TYR A 210 9.62 -5.43 3.83
C TYR A 210 8.98 -5.62 5.22
N SER A 211 9.65 -6.39 6.07
CA SER A 211 9.32 -6.55 7.48
C SER A 211 10.28 -5.78 8.37
N ASN A 212 9.86 -5.48 9.61
CA ASN A 212 10.71 -4.78 10.57
C ASN A 212 11.99 -5.58 10.85
N PRO A 213 13.18 -5.03 10.60
CA PRO A 213 14.44 -5.74 10.81
C PRO A 213 14.87 -5.80 12.28
N SER A 214 14.20 -5.08 13.20
CA SER A 214 14.52 -5.05 14.63
C SER A 214 13.65 -6.06 15.40
N ASP A 215 14.28 -6.77 16.36
CA ASP A 215 13.63 -7.76 17.23
C ASP A 215 13.29 -7.21 18.63
N ASN A 216 13.59 -5.94 18.93
CA ASN A 216 13.39 -5.39 20.28
C ASN A 216 11.92 -5.11 20.62
N ASN A 217 11.04 -5.01 19.62
CA ASN A 217 9.61 -4.76 19.77
C ASN A 217 9.28 -3.47 20.58
N GLN A 218 10.11 -2.44 20.45
CA GLN A 218 9.92 -1.15 21.10
C GLN A 218 9.16 -0.17 20.20
N LEU A 219 8.58 0.87 20.77
CA LEU A 219 7.94 1.94 19.99
C LEU A 219 8.93 2.53 18.96
N LEU A 220 10.19 2.77 19.33
CA LEU A 220 11.21 3.28 18.42
C LEU A 220 11.38 2.37 17.17
N ASP A 221 11.35 1.04 17.37
CA ASP A 221 11.45 0.09 16.24
C ASP A 221 10.29 0.24 15.28
N ALA A 222 9.07 0.33 15.80
CA ALA A 222 7.86 0.52 15.00
C ALA A 222 7.86 1.89 14.29
N MET A 223 8.26 2.96 14.98
CA MET A 223 8.38 4.31 14.40
C MET A 223 9.36 4.33 13.23
N LEU A 224 10.55 3.73 13.40
CA LEU A 224 11.58 3.71 12.37
C LEU A 224 11.23 2.77 11.22
N TYR A 225 10.53 1.66 11.48
CA TYR A 225 9.98 0.79 10.45
C TYR A 225 9.01 1.55 9.55
N GLU A 226 7.99 2.17 10.14
CA GLU A 226 7.01 2.98 9.40
C GLU A 226 7.64 4.20 8.72
N GLY A 227 8.64 4.80 9.36
CA GLY A 227 9.40 5.89 8.79
C GLY A 227 10.15 5.50 7.52
N ARG A 228 10.76 4.30 7.48
CA ARG A 228 11.40 3.75 6.28
C ARG A 228 10.39 3.51 5.17
N VAL A 229 9.22 2.96 5.51
CA VAL A 229 8.14 2.73 4.55
C VAL A 229 7.71 4.05 3.90
N ARG A 230 7.47 5.11 4.69
CA ARG A 230 7.10 6.45 4.15
C ARG A 230 8.22 7.08 3.35
N TYR A 231 9.46 6.90 3.77
CA TYR A 231 10.63 7.34 3.01
C TYR A 231 10.72 6.66 1.63
N LEU A 232 10.51 5.34 1.55
CA LEU A 232 10.45 4.61 0.27
C LEU A 232 9.30 5.12 -0.61
N MET A 233 8.10 5.27 -0.05
CA MET A 233 6.96 5.80 -0.79
C MET A 233 7.27 7.18 -1.41
N GLN A 234 7.94 8.05 -0.66
CA GLN A 234 8.38 9.36 -1.16
C GLN A 234 9.38 9.22 -2.32
N GLN A 235 10.32 8.25 -2.24
CA GLN A 235 11.25 7.99 -3.35
C GLN A 235 10.54 7.44 -4.60
N PHE A 236 9.49 6.64 -4.43
CA PHE A 236 8.72 6.07 -5.52
C PHE A 236 7.70 7.04 -6.10
N MET A 237 7.21 8.00 -5.31
CA MET A 237 6.25 9.03 -5.70
C MET A 237 6.81 10.47 -5.49
N PRO A 238 7.94 10.86 -6.11
CA PRO A 238 8.64 12.11 -5.79
C PRO A 238 7.85 13.39 -6.13
N GLY A 239 6.78 13.27 -6.91
CA GLY A 239 5.90 14.39 -7.26
C GLY A 239 4.74 14.61 -6.29
N LYS A 240 4.52 13.70 -5.35
CA LYS A 240 3.45 13.82 -4.36
C LYS A 240 3.93 14.60 -3.13
N LYS A 241 3.01 15.36 -2.52
CA LYS A 241 3.28 16.06 -1.26
C LYS A 241 3.52 15.07 -0.12
N PRO A 242 4.37 15.41 0.86
CA PRO A 242 4.57 14.56 2.04
C PRO A 242 3.28 14.28 2.82
N SER A 243 2.37 15.24 2.93
CA SER A 243 1.03 15.07 3.52
C SER A 243 0.25 13.91 2.86
N TYR A 244 0.27 13.83 1.51
CA TYR A 244 -0.35 12.73 0.76
C TYR A 244 0.33 11.38 1.05
N ILE A 245 1.67 11.34 1.20
CA ILE A 245 2.43 10.11 1.45
C ILE A 245 2.02 9.46 2.78
N ILE A 246 1.87 10.26 3.84
CA ILE A 246 1.46 9.76 5.17
C ILE A 246 -0.07 9.65 5.32
N GLY A 247 -0.84 10.26 4.42
CA GLY A 247 -2.28 10.30 4.50
C GLY A 247 -2.84 11.43 5.39
N TYR A 248 -2.10 12.51 5.54
CA TYR A 248 -2.55 13.70 6.28
C TYR A 248 -3.26 14.70 5.37
N THR A 249 -4.16 15.49 5.95
CA THR A 249 -4.56 16.76 5.34
C THR A 249 -3.41 17.77 5.45
N GLU A 250 -3.51 18.90 4.72
CA GLU A 250 -2.49 19.96 4.83
C GLU A 250 -2.50 20.55 6.25
N GLU A 251 -3.68 20.68 6.88
CA GLU A 251 -3.82 21.18 8.25
C GLU A 251 -3.18 20.23 9.27
N GLU A 252 -3.34 18.91 9.10
CA GLU A 252 -2.70 17.90 9.94
C GLU A 252 -1.17 17.93 9.78
N TRP A 253 -0.69 18.13 8.56
CA TRP A 253 0.73 18.27 8.29
C TRP A 253 1.31 19.53 8.93
N ASP A 254 0.67 20.68 8.72
CA ASP A 254 1.09 21.98 9.32
C ASP A 254 1.10 21.90 10.85
N TRP A 255 0.11 21.22 11.44
CA TRP A 255 0.07 20.97 12.89
C TRP A 255 1.31 20.19 13.36
N CYS A 256 1.67 19.11 12.65
CA CYS A 256 2.86 18.33 12.97
C CYS A 256 4.15 19.17 12.90
N GLU A 257 4.34 19.96 11.84
CA GLU A 257 5.50 20.83 11.70
C GLU A 257 5.56 21.89 12.82
N GLN A 258 4.41 22.49 13.15
CA GLN A 258 4.34 23.48 14.22
C GLN A 258 4.71 22.91 15.60
N TYR A 259 4.32 21.67 15.87
CA TYR A 259 4.49 21.05 17.20
C TYR A 259 5.61 20.00 17.26
N GLU A 260 6.43 19.83 16.23
CA GLU A 260 7.47 18.79 16.10
C GLU A 260 8.34 18.70 17.35
N LYS A 261 8.89 19.83 17.78
CA LYS A 261 9.73 19.91 18.97
C LYS A 261 9.01 19.48 20.26
N ARG A 262 7.73 19.84 20.39
CA ARG A 262 6.91 19.46 21.55
C ARG A 262 6.60 17.97 21.55
N ILE A 263 6.23 17.41 20.38
CA ILE A 263 5.95 15.99 20.22
C ILE A 263 7.19 15.18 20.61
N TRP A 264 8.36 15.56 20.08
CA TRP A 264 9.63 14.90 20.40
C TRP A 264 9.97 14.99 21.90
N GLY A 265 9.81 16.15 22.50
CA GLY A 265 10.01 16.33 23.95
C GLY A 265 9.12 15.41 24.78
N LEU A 266 7.82 15.31 24.46
CA LEU A 266 6.90 14.43 25.17
C LEU A 266 7.26 12.94 25.03
N LEU A 267 7.69 12.49 23.86
CA LEU A 267 8.17 11.12 23.64
C LEU A 267 9.40 10.79 24.51
N CYS A 268 10.33 11.73 24.62
CA CYS A 268 11.53 11.58 25.44
C CYS A 268 11.20 11.62 26.94
N ASP A 269 10.38 12.58 27.38
CA ASP A 269 10.03 12.78 28.80
C ASP A 269 9.25 11.59 29.38
N LYS A 270 8.33 11.02 28.60
CA LYS A 270 7.57 9.82 28.97
C LYS A 270 8.39 8.53 28.89
N GLN A 271 9.56 8.56 28.25
CA GLN A 271 10.38 7.40 27.92
C GLN A 271 9.66 6.36 27.04
N ASP A 272 8.63 6.78 26.29
CA ASP A 272 7.81 5.90 25.47
C ASP A 272 8.60 5.25 24.33
N LEU A 273 9.70 5.88 23.86
CA LEU A 273 10.54 5.33 22.78
C LEU A 273 10.98 3.88 23.01
N PHE A 274 11.20 3.48 24.27
CA PHE A 274 11.63 2.13 24.63
C PHE A 274 10.50 1.27 25.20
N CYS A 275 9.27 1.76 25.14
CA CYS A 275 8.10 1.04 25.59
C CYS A 275 7.83 -0.16 24.65
N THR A 276 7.56 -1.33 25.26
CA THR A 276 7.20 -2.57 24.56
C THR A 276 5.71 -2.94 24.70
N GLN A 277 4.91 -2.06 25.32
CA GLN A 277 3.49 -2.32 25.52
C GLN A 277 2.74 -2.14 24.20
N PRO A 278 2.05 -3.18 23.67
CA PRO A 278 1.40 -3.11 22.37
C PRO A 278 0.35 -1.99 22.27
N ILE A 279 -0.38 -1.72 23.35
CA ILE A 279 -1.39 -0.67 23.37
C ILE A 279 -0.78 0.75 23.22
N THR A 280 0.36 0.99 23.86
CA THR A 280 1.08 2.26 23.73
C THR A 280 1.68 2.39 22.33
N ILE A 281 2.28 1.33 21.79
CA ILE A 281 2.82 1.33 20.42
C ILE A 281 1.68 1.62 19.43
N SER A 282 0.56 0.91 19.55
CA SER A 282 -0.59 1.09 18.67
C SER A 282 -1.15 2.52 18.70
N SER A 283 -1.15 3.19 19.86
CA SER A 283 -1.64 4.56 19.99
C SER A 283 -0.82 5.60 19.22
N TYR A 284 0.47 5.31 18.97
CA TYR A 284 1.36 6.17 18.19
C TYR A 284 1.41 5.82 16.71
N ILE A 285 1.15 4.54 16.36
CA ILE A 285 1.40 4.01 15.02
C ILE A 285 0.13 3.85 14.19
N ASN A 286 -0.98 3.40 14.82
CA ASN A 286 -2.18 3.05 14.08
C ASN A 286 -2.97 4.29 13.64
N GLU A 287 -3.76 4.10 12.58
CA GLU A 287 -4.79 5.07 12.20
C GLU A 287 -5.79 5.30 13.32
N GLY A 288 -6.33 6.49 13.36
CA GLY A 288 -7.30 6.89 14.35
C GLY A 288 -7.72 8.35 14.17
N PRO A 289 -8.57 8.88 15.05
CA PRO A 289 -8.91 10.29 15.03
C PRO A 289 -7.78 11.19 15.52
N PHE A 290 -6.91 10.69 16.41
CA PHE A 290 -5.78 11.43 17.00
C PHE A 290 -4.81 10.47 17.70
N THR A 291 -3.59 10.94 18.02
CA THR A 291 -2.63 10.22 18.86
C THR A 291 -2.92 10.50 20.32
N SER A 292 -3.60 9.56 21.01
CA SER A 292 -4.13 9.74 22.37
C SER A 292 -3.06 10.10 23.41
N GLU A 293 -1.84 9.59 23.23
CA GLU A 293 -0.71 9.85 24.15
C GLU A 293 -0.19 11.30 24.08
N ILE A 294 -0.50 12.02 23.02
CA ILE A 294 -0.02 13.40 22.79
C ILE A 294 -1.14 14.41 23.04
N SER A 295 -2.24 14.35 22.28
CA SER A 295 -3.35 15.31 22.38
C SER A 295 -4.54 14.86 21.55
N GLN A 296 -5.77 15.20 22.00
CA GLN A 296 -6.97 15.04 21.18
C GLN A 296 -7.03 15.98 19.97
N GLU A 297 -6.20 17.01 19.92
CA GLU A 297 -6.09 17.93 18.80
C GLU A 297 -5.03 17.49 17.77
N SER A 298 -4.24 16.46 18.10
CA SER A 298 -3.19 15.98 17.23
C SER A 298 -3.75 15.12 16.09
N PRO A 299 -3.06 15.01 14.96
CA PRO A 299 -3.26 13.91 14.03
C PRO A 299 -3.00 12.55 14.69
N ALA A 300 -3.55 11.49 14.13
CA ALA A 300 -3.12 10.13 14.43
C ALA A 300 -1.71 9.86 13.86
N GLN A 301 -1.14 8.70 14.17
CA GLN A 301 0.12 8.23 13.59
C GLN A 301 1.33 9.17 13.81
N LEU A 302 1.37 9.92 14.91
CA LEU A 302 2.52 10.79 15.19
C LEU A 302 3.84 10.01 15.33
N GLY A 303 3.79 8.75 15.76
CA GLY A 303 4.97 7.87 15.76
C GLY A 303 5.50 7.61 14.35
N VAL A 304 4.61 7.40 13.37
CA VAL A 304 4.97 7.25 11.95
C VAL A 304 5.62 8.53 11.42
N TRP A 305 5.02 9.68 11.72
CA TRP A 305 5.52 10.98 11.27
C TRP A 305 6.92 11.29 11.86
N ILE A 306 7.11 11.14 13.17
CA ILE A 306 8.44 11.34 13.82
C ILE A 306 9.45 10.31 13.28
N GLY A 307 9.05 9.03 13.14
CA GLY A 307 9.91 8.00 12.58
C GLY A 307 10.42 8.37 11.18
N TRP A 308 9.54 8.89 10.33
CA TRP A 308 9.92 9.37 8.99
C TRP A 308 10.89 10.55 9.06
N ARG A 309 10.67 11.55 9.94
CA ARG A 309 11.59 12.67 10.13
C ARG A 309 12.98 12.23 10.59
N ILE A 310 13.05 11.19 11.46
CA ILE A 310 14.32 10.59 11.89
C ILE A 310 15.03 9.93 10.71
N ILE A 311 14.31 9.15 9.88
CA ILE A 311 14.85 8.51 8.67
C ILE A 311 15.35 9.56 7.67
N GLU A 312 14.59 10.62 7.41
CA GLU A 312 15.03 11.73 6.55
C GLU A 312 16.34 12.36 7.06
N SER A 313 16.41 12.62 8.37
CA SER A 313 17.61 13.18 9.00
C SER A 313 18.82 12.25 8.86
N TYR A 314 18.63 10.94 9.12
CA TYR A 314 19.65 9.92 8.92
C TYR A 314 20.15 9.90 7.46
N MET A 315 19.26 9.78 6.52
CA MET A 315 19.60 9.72 5.08
C MET A 315 20.23 11.04 4.60
N ASN A 316 19.90 12.17 5.19
CA ASN A 316 20.53 13.45 4.87
C ASN A 316 21.99 13.55 5.39
N SER A 317 22.28 12.89 6.49
CA SER A 317 23.62 12.86 7.10
C SER A 317 24.54 11.79 6.49
N HIS A 318 23.97 10.68 5.99
CA HIS A 318 24.68 9.50 5.46
C HIS A 318 24.45 9.37 3.96
N LYS A 319 25.18 10.20 3.18
CA LYS A 319 24.99 10.28 1.71
C LYS A 319 25.36 9.00 0.95
N GLU A 320 26.16 8.13 1.54
CA GLU A 320 26.59 6.84 1.01
C GLU A 320 25.58 5.71 1.21
N THR A 321 24.62 5.86 2.13
CA THR A 321 23.64 4.82 2.45
C THR A 321 22.66 4.62 1.30
N SER A 322 22.58 3.41 0.77
CA SER A 322 21.58 3.03 -0.24
C SER A 322 20.21 2.79 0.40
N LEU A 323 19.16 2.66 -0.43
CA LEU A 323 17.82 2.28 0.05
C LEU A 323 17.83 0.86 0.66
N GLN A 324 18.57 -0.08 0.04
CA GLN A 324 18.71 -1.44 0.55
C GLN A 324 19.46 -1.48 1.90
N ASP A 325 20.54 -0.69 2.03
CA ASP A 325 21.27 -0.60 3.29
C ASP A 325 20.40 -0.01 4.40
N LEU A 326 19.61 1.03 4.11
CA LEU A 326 18.65 1.61 5.06
C LEU A 326 17.66 0.57 5.58
N LEU A 327 17.11 -0.27 4.71
CA LEU A 327 16.15 -1.31 5.09
C LEU A 327 16.79 -2.42 5.94
N SER A 328 18.08 -2.67 5.81
CA SER A 328 18.81 -3.72 6.52
C SER A 328 19.27 -3.33 7.93
N ILE A 329 19.21 -2.04 8.31
CA ILE A 329 19.64 -1.58 9.64
C ILE A 329 18.69 -2.09 10.71
N SER A 330 19.16 -2.99 11.58
CA SER A 330 18.37 -3.56 12.69
C SER A 330 18.53 -2.80 14.01
N ASP A 331 19.64 -2.07 14.21
CA ASP A 331 19.90 -1.28 15.43
C ASP A 331 19.19 0.09 15.37
N SER A 332 17.99 0.13 15.92
CA SER A 332 17.15 1.33 15.98
C SER A 332 17.78 2.45 16.82
N GLN A 333 18.52 2.11 17.90
CA GLN A 333 19.15 3.09 18.76
C GLN A 333 20.37 3.72 18.06
N MET A 334 21.15 2.91 17.34
CA MET A 334 22.23 3.41 16.49
C MET A 334 21.67 4.34 15.42
N LEU A 335 20.62 3.94 14.71
CA LEU A 335 20.00 4.75 13.67
C LEU A 335 19.50 6.09 14.22
N LEU A 336 18.82 6.09 15.38
CA LEU A 336 18.39 7.32 16.05
C LEU A 336 19.58 8.21 16.40
N ARG A 337 20.64 7.66 17.03
CA ARG A 337 21.83 8.41 17.41
C ARG A 337 22.52 9.04 16.21
N GLU A 338 22.75 8.26 15.16
CA GLU A 338 23.47 8.68 13.94
C GLU A 338 22.60 9.61 13.05
N SER A 339 21.28 9.59 13.23
CA SER A 339 20.40 10.54 12.52
C SER A 339 20.63 12.00 12.93
N HIS A 340 21.20 12.22 14.12
CA HIS A 340 21.33 13.54 14.73
C HIS A 340 20.01 14.33 14.80
N TYR A 341 18.86 13.62 14.79
CA TYR A 341 17.54 14.24 14.82
C TYR A 341 17.32 15.03 16.13
N LYS A 342 17.15 16.32 15.99
CA LYS A 342 16.89 17.29 17.08
C LYS A 342 16.05 18.44 16.54
N PRO A 343 14.70 18.31 16.57
CA PRO A 343 13.80 19.33 16.05
C PRO A 343 13.77 20.61 16.90
#